data_16ae5ab0f434dabf8c998a438235afd2
#
_entry.id   16ae5ab0f434dabf8c998a438235afd2
#
_cell.length_a   1.000
_cell.length_b   1.000
_cell.length_c   1.000
_cell.angle_alpha   90.00
_cell.angle_beta   90.00
_cell.angle_gamma   90.00
#
_symmetry.space_group_name_H-M   'P 1'
#
loop_
_entity.id
_entity.type
_entity.pdbx_description
1 polymer ?
#
loop_
_entity_poly.entity_id
_entity_poly.type
_entity_poly.pdbx_seq_one_letter_code
_entity_poly.pdbx_strand_id
1 'polypeptide(L)'
;MSDPLRSFTVAVTGLNATDNPAPGVAVIRSLRAVPGFLGKVLGLAYDALDSGLYATEIGLDAGFLIPYPSQGVEALRARLQEIHQRHPIDVIIPTLDSELSAFIALEPELRGWGIRMFLPSREQLELRSKVRLAELGQKAGLDVPAQQVLSDGAEVYRLPSDLPYPLVVKGVFYGATVVHGPDEAAAAFHAMVARWGLPVIVQRFHAGQEYDVVAVGDGRGGMVGAVPMRKLLLSDKGKGWAGVAVKDPHLLEAARRFFAATSWRGPCELEILKTPEDRYLLIEVNPRFPAWCHLASGAGQNLPWAVARLALGEPVDPMTEFRAGTLFVRISLDLIASMDDFQALSTEGELARTRGDT
;
A
#
# COMPACT_ATOMS: atom_id res chain seq x y z
N MET A 1 29.77 9.74 -12.77
CA MET A 1 30.46 8.52 -12.28
C MET A 1 29.45 7.79 -11.41
N SER A 2 28.92 6.67 -11.86
CA SER A 2 27.96 5.85 -11.12
C SER A 2 28.65 5.27 -9.88
N ASP A 3 28.15 5.63 -8.71
CA ASP A 3 28.53 5.05 -7.43
C ASP A 3 28.34 3.51 -7.54
N PRO A 4 29.32 2.69 -7.13
CA PRO A 4 29.16 1.24 -7.18
C PRO A 4 27.93 0.89 -6.33
N LEU A 5 26.95 0.24 -6.96
CA LEU A 5 25.69 -0.17 -6.36
C LEU A 5 25.99 -0.92 -5.07
N ARG A 6 25.74 -0.27 -3.95
CA ARG A 6 25.98 -0.84 -2.62
C ARG A 6 25.20 -2.14 -2.52
N SER A 7 25.87 -3.20 -2.13
CA SER A 7 25.23 -4.42 -1.71
C SER A 7 24.59 -4.19 -0.35
N PHE A 8 23.26 -4.06 -0.28
CA PHE A 8 22.51 -3.99 0.96
C PHE A 8 21.34 -4.97 0.93
N THR A 9 20.85 -5.35 2.08
CA THR A 9 19.77 -6.31 2.23
C THR A 9 18.44 -5.59 2.47
N VAL A 10 17.45 -5.85 1.61
CA VAL A 10 16.09 -5.32 1.77
C VAL A 10 15.14 -6.45 2.17
N ALA A 11 14.42 -6.29 3.26
CA ALA A 11 13.32 -7.18 3.64
C ALA A 11 11.98 -6.54 3.24
N VAL A 12 11.08 -7.31 2.64
CA VAL A 12 9.78 -6.85 2.13
C VAL A 12 8.68 -7.74 2.66
N THR A 13 7.61 -7.13 3.20
CA THR A 13 6.43 -7.88 3.68
C THR A 13 5.37 -8.04 2.59
N GLY A 14 4.26 -8.74 2.90
CA GLY A 14 3.08 -8.81 2.05
C GLY A 14 3.31 -9.61 0.77
N LEU A 15 3.64 -10.89 0.91
CA LEU A 15 4.00 -11.78 -0.20
C LEU A 15 2.82 -12.55 -0.81
N ASN A 16 1.61 -12.40 -0.27
CA ASN A 16 0.42 -12.99 -0.86
C ASN A 16 0.09 -12.30 -2.18
N ALA A 17 0.10 -13.02 -3.29
CA ALA A 17 -0.16 -12.49 -4.64
C ALA A 17 -1.34 -13.19 -5.33
N THR A 18 -2.37 -13.57 -4.57
CA THR A 18 -3.61 -14.17 -5.06
C THR A 18 -4.56 -13.16 -5.71
N ASP A 19 -5.86 -13.41 -5.75
CA ASP A 19 -6.93 -12.56 -6.32
C ASP A 19 -7.02 -11.15 -5.70
N ASN A 20 -6.57 -11.01 -4.45
CA ASN A 20 -6.43 -9.73 -3.76
C ASN A 20 -4.97 -9.52 -3.34
N PRO A 21 -4.07 -9.29 -4.29
CA PRO A 21 -2.64 -9.34 -4.03
C PRO A 21 -2.18 -8.24 -3.09
N ALA A 22 -1.29 -8.63 -2.19
CA ALA A 22 -0.50 -7.71 -1.40
C ALA A 22 0.63 -7.08 -2.25
N PRO A 23 1.17 -5.94 -1.86
CA PRO A 23 2.14 -5.20 -2.69
C PRO A 23 3.55 -5.80 -2.74
N GLY A 24 3.92 -6.69 -1.82
CA GLY A 24 5.30 -7.14 -1.64
C GLY A 24 5.96 -7.70 -2.90
N VAL A 25 5.24 -8.54 -3.67
CA VAL A 25 5.76 -9.09 -4.94
C VAL A 25 6.07 -7.97 -5.95
N ALA A 26 5.21 -6.95 -6.04
CA ALA A 26 5.45 -5.82 -6.95
C ALA A 26 6.65 -4.96 -6.50
N VAL A 27 6.83 -4.79 -5.18
CA VAL A 27 8.00 -4.11 -4.60
C VAL A 27 9.29 -4.88 -4.92
N ILE A 28 9.31 -6.20 -4.69
CA ILE A 28 10.47 -7.06 -4.97
C ILE A 28 10.85 -7.01 -6.45
N ARG A 29 9.88 -7.17 -7.35
CA ARG A 29 10.11 -7.05 -8.80
C ARG A 29 10.71 -5.70 -9.18
N SER A 30 10.28 -4.62 -8.53
CA SER A 30 10.81 -3.28 -8.77
C SER A 30 12.25 -3.14 -8.29
N LEU A 31 12.60 -3.70 -7.13
CA LEU A 31 13.97 -3.72 -6.63
C LEU A 31 14.88 -4.53 -7.57
N ARG A 32 14.44 -5.70 -8.01
CA ARG A 32 15.19 -6.57 -8.93
C ARG A 32 15.31 -6.00 -10.35
N ALA A 33 14.40 -5.11 -10.75
CA ALA A 33 14.48 -4.42 -12.04
C ALA A 33 15.57 -3.33 -12.09
N VAL A 34 16.24 -3.03 -10.97
CA VAL A 34 17.34 -2.05 -10.93
C VAL A 34 18.59 -2.67 -11.56
N PRO A 35 19.12 -2.11 -12.67
CA PRO A 35 20.32 -2.65 -13.30
C PRO A 35 21.50 -2.66 -12.33
N GLY A 36 22.14 -3.83 -12.18
CA GLY A 36 23.33 -4.00 -11.34
C GLY A 36 23.06 -4.05 -9.83
N PHE A 37 21.80 -4.10 -9.36
CA PHE A 37 21.51 -4.34 -7.95
C PHE A 37 21.93 -5.76 -7.55
N LEU A 38 22.98 -5.86 -6.73
CA LEU A 38 23.57 -7.12 -6.25
C LEU A 38 23.15 -7.45 -4.79
N GLY A 39 22.36 -6.57 -4.16
CA GLY A 39 21.90 -6.75 -2.79
C GLY A 39 20.95 -7.94 -2.64
N LYS A 40 20.76 -8.36 -1.39
CA LYS A 40 19.80 -9.40 -1.05
C LYS A 40 18.41 -8.83 -0.91
N VAL A 41 17.40 -9.61 -1.30
CA VAL A 41 15.98 -9.32 -1.05
C VAL A 41 15.38 -10.48 -0.27
N LEU A 42 14.96 -10.18 0.95
CA LEU A 42 14.33 -11.13 1.86
C LEU A 42 12.81 -10.93 1.84
N GLY A 43 12.08 -12.02 1.84
CA GLY A 43 10.63 -12.00 1.96
C GLY A 43 10.19 -12.22 3.41
N LEU A 44 9.30 -11.36 3.92
CA LEU A 44 8.67 -11.53 5.23
C LEU A 44 7.19 -11.84 5.00
N ALA A 45 6.77 -13.06 5.26
CA ALA A 45 5.43 -13.58 5.01
C ALA A 45 4.69 -13.86 6.31
N TYR A 46 3.37 -13.87 6.25
CA TYR A 46 2.53 -14.20 7.40
C TYR A 46 2.04 -15.65 7.39
N ASP A 47 2.03 -16.26 6.22
CA ASP A 47 1.56 -17.63 6.01
C ASP A 47 2.55 -18.43 5.16
N ALA A 48 2.74 -19.71 5.48
CA ALA A 48 3.61 -20.59 4.70
C ALA A 48 3.13 -20.78 3.25
N LEU A 49 1.86 -20.49 2.97
CA LEU A 49 1.28 -20.52 1.61
C LEU A 49 1.21 -19.17 0.93
N ASP A 50 1.87 -18.13 1.47
CA ASP A 50 2.02 -16.86 0.73
C ASP A 50 2.76 -17.11 -0.58
N SER A 51 2.06 -16.92 -1.69
CA SER A 51 2.51 -17.36 -3.03
C SER A 51 3.84 -16.74 -3.46
N GLY A 52 4.17 -15.53 -3.01
CA GLY A 52 5.45 -14.89 -3.29
C GLY A 52 6.66 -15.64 -2.72
N LEU A 53 6.49 -16.49 -1.71
CA LEU A 53 7.56 -17.36 -1.19
C LEU A 53 7.99 -18.42 -2.22
N TYR A 54 7.07 -18.83 -3.10
CA TYR A 54 7.27 -19.88 -4.10
C TYR A 54 7.56 -19.35 -5.50
N ALA A 55 7.38 -18.05 -5.72
CA ALA A 55 7.61 -17.39 -7.00
C ALA A 55 9.11 -17.16 -7.23
N THR A 56 9.82 -18.17 -7.75
CA THR A 56 11.27 -18.13 -7.95
C THR A 56 11.71 -16.99 -8.88
N GLU A 57 10.88 -16.66 -9.87
CA GLU A 57 11.13 -15.61 -10.86
C GLU A 57 11.14 -14.19 -10.29
N ILE A 58 10.60 -13.96 -9.08
CA ILE A 58 10.67 -12.63 -8.46
C ILE A 58 12.03 -12.33 -7.83
N GLY A 59 12.88 -13.35 -7.66
CA GLY A 59 14.26 -13.20 -7.22
C GLY A 59 14.42 -12.96 -5.71
N LEU A 60 13.63 -13.65 -4.87
CA LEU A 60 13.91 -13.73 -3.45
C LEU A 60 15.19 -14.53 -3.16
N ASP A 61 16.03 -14.04 -2.23
CA ASP A 61 17.19 -14.78 -1.74
C ASP A 61 16.84 -15.67 -0.52
N ALA A 62 15.83 -15.28 0.28
CA ALA A 62 15.26 -16.09 1.34
C ALA A 62 13.87 -15.59 1.74
N GLY A 63 13.05 -16.48 2.30
CA GLY A 63 11.73 -16.18 2.85
C GLY A 63 11.64 -16.53 4.34
N PHE A 64 10.94 -15.73 5.11
CA PHE A 64 10.77 -15.91 6.55
C PHE A 64 9.32 -15.70 6.94
N LEU A 65 8.80 -16.56 7.84
CA LEU A 65 7.53 -16.30 8.49
C LEU A 65 7.72 -15.33 9.65
N ILE A 66 6.83 -14.35 9.71
CA ILE A 66 6.72 -13.38 10.80
C ILE A 66 5.35 -13.50 11.47
N PRO A 67 5.23 -13.12 12.76
CA PRO A 67 3.95 -13.15 13.47
C PRO A 67 2.91 -12.24 12.82
N TYR A 68 1.64 -12.68 12.79
CA TYR A 68 0.53 -11.82 12.40
C TYR A 68 0.47 -10.55 13.26
N PRO A 69 0.05 -9.39 12.71
CA PRO A 69 -0.06 -8.15 13.48
C PRO A 69 -0.90 -8.28 14.76
N SER A 70 -1.88 -9.18 14.77
CA SER A 70 -2.73 -9.48 15.94
C SER A 70 -1.97 -10.13 17.10
N GLN A 71 -0.78 -10.70 16.89
CA GLN A 71 0.06 -11.28 17.93
C GLN A 71 0.87 -10.22 18.69
N GLY A 72 0.81 -8.98 18.24
CA GLY A 72 1.38 -7.84 18.93
C GLY A 72 2.83 -7.51 18.55
N VAL A 73 3.25 -6.33 18.99
CA VAL A 73 4.54 -5.73 18.62
C VAL A 73 5.73 -6.53 19.14
N GLU A 74 5.63 -7.08 20.35
CA GLU A 74 6.73 -7.85 20.98
C GLU A 74 7.05 -9.15 20.24
N ALA A 75 6.03 -9.85 19.75
CA ALA A 75 6.24 -11.05 18.94
C ALA A 75 6.97 -10.71 17.63
N LEU A 76 6.54 -9.63 16.95
CA LEU A 76 7.19 -9.14 15.75
C LEU A 76 8.65 -8.73 16.03
N ARG A 77 8.89 -7.98 17.12
CA ARG A 77 10.22 -7.54 17.54
C ARG A 77 11.17 -8.73 17.72
N ALA A 78 10.75 -9.72 18.51
CA ALA A 78 11.56 -10.90 18.81
C ALA A 78 11.92 -11.67 17.52
N ARG A 79 10.95 -11.85 16.61
CA ARG A 79 11.19 -12.55 15.35
C ARG A 79 12.10 -11.77 14.40
N LEU A 80 11.94 -10.45 14.30
CA LEU A 80 12.82 -9.61 13.47
C LEU A 80 14.26 -9.63 14.01
N GLN A 81 14.44 -9.64 15.33
CA GLN A 81 15.77 -9.75 15.96
C GLN A 81 16.44 -11.08 15.60
N GLU A 82 15.71 -12.19 15.71
CA GLU A 82 16.21 -13.52 15.34
C GLU A 82 16.63 -13.59 13.86
N ILE A 83 15.78 -13.09 12.96
CA ILE A 83 16.08 -13.05 11.52
C ILE A 83 17.31 -12.19 11.27
N HIS A 84 17.36 -10.99 11.83
CA HIS A 84 18.45 -10.03 11.62
C HIS A 84 19.81 -10.56 12.11
N GLN A 85 19.84 -11.30 13.24
CA GLN A 85 21.07 -11.92 13.74
C GLN A 85 21.68 -12.93 12.77
N ARG A 86 20.85 -13.67 12.04
CA ARG A 86 21.28 -14.69 11.09
C ARG A 86 21.41 -14.14 9.66
N HIS A 87 20.55 -13.21 9.31
CA HIS A 87 20.48 -12.58 8.00
C HIS A 87 20.42 -11.05 8.18
N PRO A 88 21.56 -10.37 8.27
CA PRO A 88 21.57 -8.92 8.51
C PRO A 88 20.71 -8.17 7.48
N ILE A 89 19.79 -7.34 7.99
CA ILE A 89 18.84 -6.53 7.23
C ILE A 89 19.28 -5.07 7.32
N ASP A 90 19.36 -4.37 6.21
CA ASP A 90 19.65 -2.94 6.17
C ASP A 90 18.36 -2.09 6.06
N VAL A 91 17.38 -2.59 5.27
CA VAL A 91 16.12 -1.88 5.02
C VAL A 91 14.95 -2.81 5.17
N ILE A 92 13.86 -2.36 5.80
CA ILE A 92 12.56 -3.03 5.75
C ILE A 92 11.57 -2.12 5.01
N ILE A 93 10.81 -2.70 4.07
CA ILE A 93 9.69 -2.05 3.36
C ILE A 93 8.41 -2.81 3.73
N PRO A 94 7.67 -2.35 4.77
CA PRO A 94 6.35 -2.89 5.08
C PRO A 94 5.35 -2.47 4.01
N THR A 95 4.44 -3.38 3.65
CA THR A 95 3.53 -3.16 2.53
C THR A 95 2.05 -3.33 2.85
N LEU A 96 1.68 -3.68 4.10
CA LEU A 96 0.30 -3.88 4.53
C LEU A 96 -0.14 -2.83 5.55
N ASP A 97 -1.36 -2.31 5.41
CA ASP A 97 -1.93 -1.33 6.34
C ASP A 97 -1.94 -1.82 7.78
N SER A 98 -2.24 -3.10 7.99
CA SER A 98 -2.39 -3.72 9.33
C SER A 98 -1.09 -3.80 10.13
N GLU A 99 0.06 -3.75 9.47
CA GLU A 99 1.37 -3.90 10.13
C GLU A 99 2.08 -2.56 10.40
N LEU A 100 1.68 -1.48 9.69
CA LEU A 100 2.42 -0.19 9.73
C LEU A 100 2.54 0.38 11.14
N SER A 101 1.50 0.31 11.95
CA SER A 101 1.54 0.82 13.33
C SER A 101 2.58 0.09 14.17
N ALA A 102 2.75 -1.22 13.98
CA ALA A 102 3.76 -2.01 14.68
C ALA A 102 5.18 -1.65 14.22
N PHE A 103 5.41 -1.55 12.91
CA PHE A 103 6.71 -1.14 12.36
C PHE A 103 7.09 0.29 12.75
N ILE A 104 6.14 1.23 12.75
CA ILE A 104 6.36 2.61 13.20
C ILE A 104 6.73 2.63 14.69
N ALA A 105 6.06 1.83 15.52
CA ALA A 105 6.39 1.74 16.94
C ALA A 105 7.80 1.16 17.19
N LEU A 106 8.23 0.21 16.37
CA LEU A 106 9.54 -0.42 16.45
C LEU A 106 10.66 0.39 15.76
N GLU A 107 10.36 1.44 14.98
CA GLU A 107 11.38 2.17 14.20
C GLU A 107 12.60 2.61 15.02
N PRO A 108 12.47 3.14 16.26
CA PRO A 108 13.62 3.55 17.04
C PRO A 108 14.54 2.37 17.42
N GLU A 109 13.96 1.23 17.81
CA GLU A 109 14.72 0.04 18.20
C GLU A 109 15.39 -0.62 17.00
N LEU A 110 14.66 -0.80 15.89
CA LEU A 110 15.18 -1.34 14.63
C LEU A 110 16.34 -0.48 14.10
N ARG A 111 16.22 0.85 14.25
CA ARG A 111 17.31 1.78 13.91
C ARG A 111 18.54 1.54 14.78
N GLY A 112 18.37 1.21 16.05
CA GLY A 112 19.45 0.80 16.96
C GLY A 112 20.18 -0.44 16.50
N TRP A 113 19.50 -1.37 15.84
CA TRP A 113 20.11 -2.57 15.23
C TRP A 113 20.74 -2.32 13.86
N GLY A 114 20.60 -1.12 13.28
CA GLY A 114 21.07 -0.79 11.95
C GLY A 114 20.02 -0.89 10.85
N ILE A 115 18.82 -1.38 11.17
CA ILE A 115 17.70 -1.52 10.23
C ILE A 115 17.03 -0.16 10.00
N ARG A 116 16.82 0.22 8.76
CA ARG A 116 16.22 1.48 8.34
C ARG A 116 14.85 1.27 7.67
N MET A 117 13.96 2.24 7.84
CA MET A 117 12.67 2.30 7.17
C MET A 117 12.38 3.73 6.75
N PHE A 118 11.52 3.90 5.76
CA PHE A 118 11.06 5.23 5.33
C PHE A 118 9.53 5.24 5.27
N LEU A 119 8.92 5.44 6.45
CA LEU A 119 7.49 5.29 6.71
C LEU A 119 6.85 6.62 7.12
N PRO A 120 5.52 6.78 6.97
CA PRO A 120 4.81 7.92 7.55
C PRO A 120 4.93 7.93 9.07
N SER A 121 4.76 9.11 9.66
CA SER A 121 4.65 9.23 11.12
C SER A 121 3.29 8.69 11.61
N ARG A 122 3.17 8.50 12.94
CA ARG A 122 1.89 8.10 13.55
C ARG A 122 0.80 9.12 13.26
N GLU A 123 1.11 10.42 13.35
CA GLU A 123 0.16 11.51 13.09
C GLU A 123 -0.30 11.53 11.62
N GLN A 124 0.62 11.25 10.69
CA GLN A 124 0.27 11.10 9.26
C GLN A 124 -0.62 9.89 9.04
N LEU A 125 -0.32 8.76 9.70
CA LEU A 125 -1.13 7.55 9.62
C LEU A 125 -2.55 7.77 10.17
N GLU A 126 -2.70 8.54 11.25
CA GLU A 126 -4.00 8.91 11.81
C GLU A 126 -4.76 9.88 10.90
N LEU A 127 -4.08 10.88 10.33
CA LEU A 127 -4.69 11.88 9.45
C LEU A 127 -5.33 11.25 8.19
N ARG A 128 -4.75 10.18 7.65
CA ARG A 128 -5.28 9.50 6.46
C ARG A 128 -6.53 8.64 6.76
N SER A 129 -6.94 8.52 8.02
CA SER A 129 -8.12 7.73 8.39
C SER A 129 -9.36 8.19 7.61
N LYS A 130 -10.16 7.23 7.12
CA LYS A 130 -11.38 7.52 6.36
C LYS A 130 -12.37 8.43 7.11
N VAL A 131 -12.39 8.35 8.45
CA VAL A 131 -13.22 9.22 9.29
C VAL A 131 -12.75 10.69 9.26
N ARG A 132 -11.47 10.94 8.98
CA ARG A 132 -10.85 12.27 8.88
C ARG A 132 -10.66 12.76 7.45
N LEU A 133 -11.24 12.10 6.45
CA LEU A 133 -11.06 12.44 5.04
C LEU A 133 -11.44 13.89 4.72
N ALA A 134 -12.52 14.41 5.32
CA ALA A 134 -12.94 15.80 5.16
C ALA A 134 -11.90 16.79 5.70
N GLU A 135 -11.32 16.51 6.87
CA GLU A 135 -10.25 17.31 7.47
C GLU A 135 -8.99 17.30 6.59
N LEU A 136 -8.62 16.13 6.08
CA LEU A 136 -7.51 15.97 5.16
C LEU A 136 -7.73 16.76 3.86
N GLY A 137 -8.93 16.64 3.28
CA GLY A 137 -9.32 17.39 2.09
C GLY A 137 -9.20 18.89 2.29
N GLN A 138 -9.73 19.41 3.39
CA GLN A 138 -9.64 20.83 3.75
C GLN A 138 -8.18 21.27 3.92
N LYS A 139 -7.38 20.50 4.65
CA LYS A 139 -5.96 20.79 4.90
C LYS A 139 -5.14 20.83 3.60
N ALA A 140 -5.43 19.92 2.68
CA ALA A 140 -4.70 19.79 1.41
C ALA A 140 -5.30 20.60 0.25
N GLY A 141 -6.44 21.25 0.45
CA GLY A 141 -7.18 21.94 -0.61
C GLY A 141 -7.68 20.98 -1.70
N LEU A 142 -8.04 19.75 -1.30
CA LEU A 142 -8.55 18.70 -2.19
C LEU A 142 -10.05 18.51 -1.99
N ASP A 143 -10.78 18.35 -3.08
CA ASP A 143 -12.18 17.97 -3.03
C ASP A 143 -12.31 16.54 -2.51
N VAL A 144 -13.25 16.32 -1.61
CA VAL A 144 -13.64 15.01 -1.08
C VAL A 144 -15.15 14.85 -1.13
N PRO A 145 -15.70 13.65 -1.26
CA PRO A 145 -17.15 13.47 -1.15
C PRO A 145 -17.64 13.87 0.23
N ALA A 146 -18.81 14.52 0.31
CA ALA A 146 -19.47 14.78 1.59
C ALA A 146 -19.70 13.45 2.33
N GLN A 147 -19.45 13.45 3.64
CA GLN A 147 -19.58 12.24 4.45
C GLN A 147 -20.02 12.55 5.88
N GLN A 148 -20.63 11.56 6.52
CA GLN A 148 -20.95 11.56 7.94
C GLN A 148 -20.47 10.26 8.57
N VAL A 149 -19.92 10.38 9.78
CA VAL A 149 -19.52 9.24 10.62
C VAL A 149 -20.66 8.91 11.56
N LEU A 150 -21.10 7.66 11.55
CA LEU A 150 -22.25 7.18 12.32
C LEU A 150 -21.78 6.20 13.40
N SER A 151 -22.36 6.35 14.57
CA SER A 151 -22.18 5.44 15.71
C SER A 151 -23.46 4.67 16.06
N ASP A 152 -24.60 5.07 15.49
CA ASP A 152 -25.92 4.46 15.69
C ASP A 152 -26.64 4.28 14.34
N GLY A 153 -27.22 3.11 14.11
CA GLY A 153 -27.98 2.81 12.90
C GLY A 153 -29.22 3.69 12.69
N ALA A 154 -29.79 4.24 13.74
CA ALA A 154 -30.91 5.19 13.64
C ALA A 154 -30.53 6.53 12.99
N GLU A 155 -29.25 6.88 12.98
CA GLU A 155 -28.76 8.11 12.36
C GLU A 155 -28.97 8.12 10.85
N VAL A 156 -29.05 6.96 10.18
CA VAL A 156 -29.30 6.88 8.73
C VAL A 156 -30.64 7.48 8.30
N TYR A 157 -31.62 7.59 9.22
CA TYR A 157 -32.92 8.21 8.98
C TYR A 157 -32.93 9.73 9.21
N ARG A 158 -31.79 10.30 9.66
CA ARG A 158 -31.65 11.72 10.02
C ARG A 158 -30.44 12.35 9.32
N LEU A 159 -30.04 11.80 8.17
CA LEU A 159 -28.93 12.35 7.40
C LEU A 159 -29.23 13.78 6.92
N PRO A 160 -28.23 14.66 6.88
CA PRO A 160 -28.41 16.02 6.40
C PRO A 160 -28.72 16.06 4.89
N SER A 161 -29.31 17.17 4.45
CA SER A 161 -29.78 17.33 3.06
C SER A 161 -28.69 17.32 2.00
N ASP A 162 -27.42 17.53 2.36
CA ASP A 162 -26.25 17.45 1.48
C ASP A 162 -25.74 16.02 1.27
N LEU A 163 -26.38 15.04 1.93
CA LEU A 163 -26.18 13.61 1.74
C LEU A 163 -27.41 12.92 1.12
N PRO A 164 -27.81 13.29 -0.12
CA PRO A 164 -28.91 12.63 -0.80
C PRO A 164 -28.54 11.23 -1.27
N TYR A 165 -29.51 10.33 -1.36
CA TYR A 165 -29.34 9.03 -1.99
C TYR A 165 -29.12 9.16 -3.52
N PRO A 166 -28.33 8.25 -4.15
CA PRO A 166 -27.66 7.11 -3.53
C PRO A 166 -26.47 7.52 -2.68
N LEU A 167 -26.17 6.69 -1.66
CA LEU A 167 -25.04 6.87 -0.75
C LEU A 167 -24.13 5.64 -0.77
N VAL A 168 -22.93 5.78 -0.24
CA VAL A 168 -22.01 4.66 0.01
C VAL A 168 -21.86 4.48 1.52
N VAL A 169 -22.21 3.31 2.01
CA VAL A 169 -21.97 2.90 3.40
C VAL A 169 -20.64 2.15 3.46
N LYS A 170 -19.68 2.65 4.26
CA LYS A 170 -18.31 2.16 4.33
C LYS A 170 -17.91 1.77 5.75
N GLY A 171 -17.15 0.69 5.89
CA GLY A 171 -16.39 0.42 7.10
C GLY A 171 -15.12 1.28 7.16
N VAL A 172 -14.59 1.49 8.37
CA VAL A 172 -13.33 2.25 8.57
C VAL A 172 -12.15 1.58 7.86
N PHE A 173 -12.11 0.25 7.85
CA PHE A 173 -11.02 -0.51 7.24
C PHE A 173 -11.37 -0.98 5.83
N TYR A 174 -12.42 -1.76 5.69
CA TYR A 174 -12.81 -2.41 4.44
C TYR A 174 -14.33 -2.41 4.25
N GLY A 175 -14.74 -2.67 3.03
CA GLY A 175 -16.13 -2.79 2.65
C GLY A 175 -16.76 -1.44 2.28
N ALA A 176 -17.52 -1.48 1.19
CA ALA A 176 -18.32 -0.37 0.71
C ALA A 176 -19.55 -0.95 0.02
N THR A 177 -20.72 -0.35 0.27
CA THR A 177 -21.99 -0.77 -0.34
C THR A 177 -22.74 0.48 -0.77
N VAL A 178 -23.15 0.53 -2.05
CA VAL A 178 -24.03 1.59 -2.55
C VAL A 178 -25.46 1.28 -2.09
N VAL A 179 -26.16 2.29 -1.59
CA VAL A 179 -27.52 2.18 -1.04
C VAL A 179 -28.40 3.28 -1.64
N HIS A 180 -29.67 2.96 -1.91
CA HIS A 180 -30.59 3.84 -2.61
C HIS A 180 -31.72 4.39 -1.72
N GLY A 181 -31.75 3.99 -0.44
CA GLY A 181 -32.75 4.44 0.50
C GLY A 181 -32.35 4.15 1.96
N PRO A 182 -33.10 4.72 2.94
CA PRO A 182 -32.75 4.62 4.35
C PRO A 182 -32.76 3.18 4.89
N ASP A 183 -33.67 2.33 4.42
CA ASP A 183 -33.74 0.93 4.88
C ASP A 183 -32.54 0.11 4.39
N GLU A 184 -32.11 0.31 3.13
CA GLU A 184 -30.87 -0.28 2.61
C GLU A 184 -29.65 0.24 3.38
N ALA A 185 -29.63 1.53 3.71
CA ALA A 185 -28.55 2.13 4.49
C ALA A 185 -28.47 1.54 5.90
N ALA A 186 -29.63 1.32 6.56
CA ALA A 186 -29.69 0.69 7.88
C ALA A 186 -29.20 -0.77 7.82
N ALA A 187 -29.62 -1.54 6.83
CA ALA A 187 -29.16 -2.91 6.63
C ALA A 187 -27.66 -2.97 6.38
N ALA A 188 -27.12 -2.10 5.50
CA ALA A 188 -25.69 -1.99 5.23
C ALA A 188 -24.89 -1.54 6.47
N PHE A 189 -25.41 -0.59 7.27
CA PHE A 189 -24.82 -0.17 8.54
C PHE A 189 -24.63 -1.37 9.48
N HIS A 190 -25.69 -2.15 9.74
CA HIS A 190 -25.62 -3.32 10.61
C HIS A 190 -24.67 -4.40 10.09
N ALA A 191 -24.64 -4.62 8.79
CA ALA A 191 -23.69 -5.55 8.17
C ALA A 191 -22.24 -5.09 8.35
N MET A 192 -21.95 -3.77 8.23
CA MET A 192 -20.62 -3.21 8.47
C MET A 192 -20.23 -3.31 9.94
N VAL A 193 -21.13 -3.00 10.87
CA VAL A 193 -20.87 -3.13 12.32
C VAL A 193 -20.58 -4.58 12.71
N ALA A 194 -21.35 -5.54 12.20
CA ALA A 194 -21.14 -6.96 12.48
C ALA A 194 -19.78 -7.47 11.99
N ARG A 195 -19.26 -6.90 10.91
CA ARG A 195 -18.01 -7.35 10.29
C ARG A 195 -16.77 -6.58 10.75
N TRP A 196 -16.89 -5.27 10.95
CA TRP A 196 -15.75 -4.37 11.16
C TRP A 196 -15.86 -3.51 12.41
N GLY A 197 -16.99 -3.55 13.11
CA GLY A 197 -17.26 -2.70 14.27
C GLY A 197 -17.65 -1.26 13.91
N LEU A 198 -17.76 -0.43 14.91
CA LEU A 198 -18.01 1.01 14.82
C LEU A 198 -16.68 1.80 14.71
N PRO A 199 -16.72 3.02 14.15
CA PRO A 199 -17.86 3.67 13.51
C PRO A 199 -18.06 3.20 12.06
N VAL A 200 -19.23 3.55 11.48
CA VAL A 200 -19.55 3.37 10.05
C VAL A 200 -19.58 4.74 9.38
N ILE A 201 -19.13 4.81 8.14
CA ILE A 201 -19.11 6.05 7.35
C ILE A 201 -20.20 5.97 6.30
N VAL A 202 -21.01 7.01 6.21
CA VAL A 202 -21.93 7.24 5.09
C VAL A 202 -21.38 8.38 4.26
N GLN A 203 -21.22 8.14 2.97
CA GLN A 203 -20.58 9.06 2.03
C GLN A 203 -21.47 9.26 0.81
N ARG A 204 -21.54 10.49 0.30
CA ARG A 204 -22.24 10.79 -0.95
C ARG A 204 -21.65 9.95 -2.09
N PHE A 205 -22.53 9.27 -2.82
CA PHE A 205 -22.15 8.55 -4.02
C PHE A 205 -21.91 9.55 -5.18
N HIS A 206 -20.83 9.34 -5.87
CA HIS A 206 -20.53 10.01 -7.14
C HIS A 206 -20.24 8.96 -8.20
N ALA A 207 -20.92 9.06 -9.33
CA ALA A 207 -20.53 8.30 -10.51
C ALA A 207 -19.23 8.89 -11.07
N GLY A 208 -18.37 8.05 -11.61
CA GLY A 208 -17.11 8.53 -12.16
C GLY A 208 -16.14 7.43 -12.53
N GLN A 209 -14.97 7.85 -12.98
CA GLN A 209 -13.86 7.00 -13.33
C GLN A 209 -12.83 6.99 -12.20
N GLU A 210 -12.42 5.82 -11.77
CA GLU A 210 -11.40 5.67 -10.73
C GLU A 210 -9.98 5.78 -11.29
N TYR A 211 -9.18 6.58 -10.60
CA TYR A 211 -7.74 6.73 -10.80
C TYR A 211 -7.03 6.54 -9.48
N ASP A 212 -5.85 5.94 -9.54
CA ASP A 212 -4.97 5.83 -8.40
C ASP A 212 -3.64 6.54 -8.73
N VAL A 213 -3.04 7.18 -7.74
CA VAL A 213 -1.71 7.77 -7.85
C VAL A 213 -0.79 7.09 -6.85
N VAL A 214 0.15 6.28 -7.32
CA VAL A 214 1.24 5.82 -6.46
C VAL A 214 2.29 6.91 -6.39
N ALA A 215 2.71 7.26 -5.17
CA ALA A 215 3.67 8.34 -4.98
C ALA A 215 4.55 8.11 -3.74
N VAL A 216 5.65 8.85 -3.67
CA VAL A 216 6.56 8.87 -2.52
C VAL A 216 6.81 10.31 -2.10
N GLY A 217 6.58 10.60 -0.82
CA GLY A 217 6.91 11.89 -0.21
C GLY A 217 8.26 11.86 0.51
N ASP A 218 8.92 13.01 0.54
CA ASP A 218 10.26 13.18 1.16
C ASP A 218 10.20 13.43 2.69
N GLY A 219 9.00 13.58 3.27
CA GLY A 219 8.80 13.94 4.67
C GLY A 219 8.96 15.43 4.97
N ARG A 220 9.12 16.28 3.95
CA ARG A 220 9.35 17.74 4.09
C ARG A 220 8.38 18.56 3.25
N GLY A 221 7.36 17.91 2.67
CA GLY A 221 6.38 18.53 1.78
C GLY A 221 6.70 18.38 0.30
N GLY A 222 7.84 17.80 -0.05
CA GLY A 222 8.22 17.47 -1.42
C GLY A 222 7.74 16.09 -1.86
N MET A 223 7.57 15.94 -3.16
CA MET A 223 7.23 14.69 -3.82
C MET A 223 8.45 14.15 -4.56
N VAL A 224 8.91 12.95 -4.20
CA VAL A 224 10.06 12.28 -4.82
C VAL A 224 9.70 11.72 -6.19
N GLY A 225 8.47 11.23 -6.33
CA GLY A 225 7.94 10.75 -7.60
C GLY A 225 6.47 10.38 -7.47
N ALA A 226 5.77 10.36 -8.60
CA ALA A 226 4.36 9.98 -8.68
C ALA A 226 4.00 9.47 -10.08
N VAL A 227 3.21 8.41 -10.14
CA VAL A 227 2.67 7.86 -11.39
C VAL A 227 1.17 7.64 -11.23
N PRO A 228 0.34 8.45 -11.89
CA PRO A 228 -1.09 8.23 -11.98
C PRO A 228 -1.42 7.04 -12.88
N MET A 229 -2.41 6.25 -12.46
CA MET A 229 -2.91 5.09 -13.19
C MET A 229 -4.42 5.15 -13.29
N ARG A 230 -4.95 4.87 -14.48
CA ARG A 230 -6.37 4.62 -14.70
C ARG A 230 -6.65 3.13 -14.60
N LYS A 231 -7.62 2.75 -13.77
CA LYS A 231 -8.10 1.37 -13.70
C LYS A 231 -8.86 1.01 -14.98
N LEU A 232 -8.48 -0.08 -15.65
CA LEU A 232 -9.12 -0.56 -16.88
C LEU A 232 -10.01 -1.77 -16.61
N LEU A 233 -9.58 -2.63 -15.68
CA LEU A 233 -10.32 -3.82 -15.28
C LEU A 233 -10.19 -3.97 -13.76
N LEU A 234 -11.31 -4.28 -13.11
CA LEU A 234 -11.39 -4.51 -11.68
C LEU A 234 -11.68 -5.98 -11.39
N SER A 235 -11.16 -6.49 -10.28
CA SER A 235 -11.63 -7.74 -9.68
C SER A 235 -12.98 -7.52 -8.97
N ASP A 236 -13.65 -8.60 -8.61
CA ASP A 236 -14.90 -8.55 -7.83
C ASP A 236 -14.74 -7.82 -6.48
N LYS A 237 -13.51 -7.70 -5.99
CA LYS A 237 -13.16 -6.96 -4.77
C LYS A 237 -12.76 -5.49 -5.03
N GLY A 238 -12.95 -4.98 -6.26
CA GLY A 238 -12.61 -3.60 -6.64
C GLY A 238 -11.11 -3.32 -6.80
N LYS A 239 -10.27 -4.36 -6.85
CA LYS A 239 -8.82 -4.19 -7.06
C LYS A 239 -8.48 -4.10 -8.55
N GLY A 240 -7.54 -3.23 -8.91
CA GLY A 240 -7.08 -3.12 -10.29
C GLY A 240 -6.48 -4.43 -10.80
N TRP A 241 -7.14 -5.06 -11.81
CA TRP A 241 -6.65 -6.25 -12.51
C TRP A 241 -5.85 -5.86 -13.76
N ALA A 242 -6.21 -4.74 -14.38
CA ALA A 242 -5.43 -4.08 -15.42
C ALA A 242 -5.50 -2.57 -15.25
N GLY A 243 -4.43 -1.88 -15.61
CA GLY A 243 -4.37 -0.43 -15.51
C GLY A 243 -3.28 0.15 -16.39
N VAL A 244 -3.43 1.41 -16.73
CA VAL A 244 -2.54 2.16 -17.63
C VAL A 244 -2.06 3.45 -16.97
N ALA A 245 -0.76 3.71 -17.05
CA ALA A 245 -0.18 4.98 -16.62
C ALA A 245 -0.69 6.13 -17.51
N VAL A 246 -1.21 7.19 -16.91
CA VAL A 246 -1.80 8.33 -17.60
C VAL A 246 -1.11 9.64 -17.21
N LYS A 247 -0.95 10.54 -18.17
CA LYS A 247 -0.43 11.89 -17.93
C LYS A 247 -1.59 12.85 -17.72
N ASP A 248 -2.06 12.95 -16.48
CA ASP A 248 -3.13 13.86 -16.06
C ASP A 248 -2.55 14.88 -15.06
N PRO A 249 -2.48 16.17 -15.42
CA PRO A 249 -1.90 17.21 -14.55
C PRO A 249 -2.71 17.45 -13.28
N HIS A 250 -4.03 17.20 -13.28
CA HIS A 250 -4.87 17.38 -12.09
C HIS A 250 -4.58 16.32 -11.03
N LEU A 251 -4.34 15.06 -11.44
CA LEU A 251 -3.95 13.98 -10.53
C LEU A 251 -2.57 14.25 -9.91
N LEU A 252 -1.62 14.71 -10.70
CA LEU A 252 -0.28 15.08 -10.21
C LEU A 252 -0.33 16.30 -9.28
N GLU A 253 -1.19 17.27 -9.59
CA GLU A 253 -1.39 18.44 -8.73
C GLU A 253 -2.05 18.05 -7.40
N ALA A 254 -3.05 17.16 -7.42
CA ALA A 254 -3.65 16.62 -6.19
C ALA A 254 -2.60 15.94 -5.30
N ALA A 255 -1.73 15.12 -5.88
CA ALA A 255 -0.62 14.52 -5.15
C ALA A 255 0.33 15.58 -4.58
N ARG A 256 0.71 16.59 -5.35
CA ARG A 256 1.59 17.68 -4.89
C ARG A 256 0.99 18.43 -3.70
N ARG A 257 -0.30 18.80 -3.78
CA ARG A 257 -1.01 19.46 -2.67
C ARG A 257 -1.06 18.59 -1.42
N PHE A 258 -1.35 17.30 -1.58
CA PHE A 258 -1.34 16.34 -0.48
C PHE A 258 0.02 16.33 0.23
N PHE A 259 1.13 16.19 -0.50
CA PHE A 259 2.47 16.17 0.10
C PHE A 259 2.84 17.50 0.77
N ALA A 260 2.57 18.62 0.10
CA ALA A 260 2.84 19.94 0.65
C ALA A 260 2.08 20.20 1.96
N ALA A 261 0.82 19.76 2.05
CA ALA A 261 -0.02 19.99 3.23
C ALA A 261 0.28 19.02 4.39
N THR A 262 0.72 17.80 4.10
CA THR A 262 0.89 16.75 5.11
C THR A 262 2.34 16.49 5.50
N SER A 263 3.30 17.00 4.71
CA SER A 263 4.72 16.62 4.82
C SER A 263 4.90 15.10 4.87
N TRP A 264 4.13 14.37 4.08
CA TRP A 264 4.09 12.92 4.09
C TRP A 264 5.46 12.32 3.83
N ARG A 265 5.83 11.33 4.64
CA ARG A 265 7.09 10.58 4.51
C ARG A 265 6.80 9.17 4.00
N GLY A 266 7.48 8.76 2.94
CA GLY A 266 7.38 7.40 2.41
C GLY A 266 6.31 7.22 1.35
N PRO A 267 6.00 5.95 1.01
CA PRO A 267 5.06 5.62 -0.05
C PRO A 267 3.62 5.88 0.35
N CYS A 268 2.79 6.23 -0.62
CA CYS A 268 1.34 6.20 -0.49
C CYS A 268 0.67 5.97 -1.84
N GLU A 269 -0.61 5.63 -1.78
CA GLU A 269 -1.52 5.61 -2.92
C GLU A 269 -2.68 6.55 -2.62
N LEU A 270 -2.95 7.47 -3.53
CA LEU A 270 -4.14 8.32 -3.50
C LEU A 270 -5.18 7.73 -4.45
N GLU A 271 -6.34 7.35 -3.93
CA GLU A 271 -7.48 6.91 -4.74
C GLU A 271 -8.35 8.14 -5.06
N ILE A 272 -8.53 8.44 -6.32
CA ILE A 272 -9.21 9.64 -6.81
C ILE A 272 -10.29 9.24 -7.80
N LEU A 273 -11.50 9.77 -7.60
CA LEU A 273 -12.62 9.63 -8.51
C LEU A 273 -12.75 10.89 -9.37
N LYS A 274 -12.68 10.72 -10.67
CA LYS A 274 -13.00 11.79 -11.64
C LYS A 274 -14.45 11.68 -12.05
N THR A 275 -15.26 12.70 -11.71
CA THR A 275 -16.68 12.74 -12.05
C THR A 275 -16.90 13.15 -13.52
N PRO A 276 -18.12 12.95 -14.10
CA PRO A 276 -18.46 13.42 -15.44
C PRO A 276 -18.33 14.95 -15.62
N GLU A 277 -18.44 15.71 -14.52
CA GLU A 277 -18.27 17.17 -14.48
C GLU A 277 -16.81 17.61 -14.37
N ASP A 278 -15.86 16.68 -14.57
CA ASP A 278 -14.41 16.90 -14.51
C ASP A 278 -13.90 17.34 -13.12
N ARG A 279 -14.59 16.91 -12.04
CA ARG A 279 -14.15 17.09 -10.66
C ARG A 279 -13.32 15.90 -10.22
N TYR A 280 -12.26 16.15 -9.45
CA TYR A 280 -11.36 15.13 -8.90
C TYR A 280 -11.56 15.03 -7.39
N LEU A 281 -12.16 13.95 -6.93
CA LEU A 281 -12.52 13.74 -5.53
C LEU A 281 -11.55 12.71 -4.91
N LEU A 282 -10.80 13.11 -3.89
CA LEU A 282 -10.00 12.19 -3.11
C LEU A 282 -10.92 11.28 -2.30
N ILE A 283 -10.82 9.98 -2.52
CA ILE A 283 -11.68 8.96 -1.89
C ILE A 283 -10.98 8.29 -0.72
N GLU A 284 -9.67 8.03 -0.85
CA GLU A 284 -8.88 7.30 0.13
C GLU A 284 -7.39 7.56 -0.04
N VAL A 285 -6.65 7.45 1.07
CA VAL A 285 -5.18 7.44 1.09
C VAL A 285 -4.71 6.14 1.72
N ASN A 286 -4.01 5.32 0.94
CA ASN A 286 -3.36 4.11 1.43
C ASN A 286 -1.89 4.43 1.78
N PRO A 287 -1.43 4.22 3.04
CA PRO A 287 -0.12 4.68 3.52
C PRO A 287 1.02 3.74 3.16
N ARG A 288 0.96 3.13 2.03
CA ARG A 288 1.87 2.06 1.56
C ARG A 288 1.90 1.99 0.04
N PHE A 289 2.79 1.20 -0.53
CA PHE A 289 2.74 0.87 -1.94
C PHE A 289 1.47 0.09 -2.30
N PRO A 290 0.84 0.35 -3.46
CA PRO A 290 -0.20 -0.51 -4.00
C PRO A 290 0.39 -1.77 -4.67
N ALA A 291 -0.43 -2.80 -4.80
CA ALA A 291 -0.04 -4.05 -5.46
C ALA A 291 0.28 -3.92 -6.96
N TRP A 292 0.02 -2.77 -7.55
CA TRP A 292 0.35 -2.41 -8.92
C TRP A 292 1.59 -1.50 -9.05
N CYS A 293 2.31 -1.21 -7.95
CA CYS A 293 3.41 -0.23 -7.93
C CYS A 293 4.55 -0.54 -8.93
N HIS A 294 4.70 -1.81 -9.36
CA HIS A 294 5.66 -2.18 -10.39
C HIS A 294 5.37 -1.53 -11.76
N LEU A 295 4.12 -1.11 -12.02
CA LEU A 295 3.77 -0.28 -13.17
C LEU A 295 4.59 1.03 -13.19
N ALA A 296 4.77 1.68 -12.04
CA ALA A 296 5.56 2.91 -11.96
C ALA A 296 7.03 2.66 -12.36
N SER A 297 7.62 1.55 -11.93
CA SER A 297 8.96 1.13 -12.35
C SER A 297 9.02 0.89 -13.86
N GLY A 298 8.03 0.20 -14.42
CA GLY A 298 7.87 0.00 -15.86
C GLY A 298 7.68 1.29 -16.64
N ALA A 299 7.06 2.29 -16.04
CA ALA A 299 6.88 3.63 -16.62
C ALA A 299 8.11 4.54 -16.49
N GLY A 300 9.15 4.12 -15.74
CA GLY A 300 10.41 4.84 -15.60
C GLY A 300 10.65 5.46 -14.21
N GLN A 301 9.69 5.36 -13.28
CA GLN A 301 9.87 5.79 -11.89
C GLN A 301 9.92 4.58 -10.95
N ASN A 302 11.11 4.13 -10.59
CA ASN A 302 11.27 3.03 -9.64
C ASN A 302 11.12 3.55 -8.20
N LEU A 303 9.88 3.73 -7.76
CA LEU A 303 9.53 4.26 -6.45
C LEU A 303 9.97 3.35 -5.28
N PRO A 304 9.87 2.00 -5.36
CA PRO A 304 10.41 1.12 -4.32
C PRO A 304 11.93 1.27 -4.12
N TRP A 305 12.68 1.42 -5.19
CA TRP A 305 14.10 1.70 -5.12
C TRP A 305 14.40 3.05 -4.45
N ALA A 306 13.65 4.09 -4.82
CA ALA A 306 13.77 5.39 -4.19
C ALA A 306 13.52 5.32 -2.68
N VAL A 307 12.50 4.57 -2.22
CA VAL A 307 12.22 4.37 -0.80
C VAL A 307 13.37 3.66 -0.08
N ALA A 308 13.96 2.62 -0.69
CA ALA A 308 15.11 1.92 -0.11
C ALA A 308 16.30 2.88 0.10
N ARG A 309 16.62 3.71 -0.90
CA ARG A 309 17.69 4.72 -0.82
C ARG A 309 17.41 5.79 0.24
N LEU A 310 16.18 6.31 0.28
CA LEU A 310 15.76 7.28 1.30
C LEU A 310 15.84 6.70 2.72
N ALA A 311 15.50 5.42 2.89
CA ALA A 311 15.65 4.74 4.17
C ALA A 311 17.13 4.69 4.62
N LEU A 312 18.05 4.47 3.69
CA LEU A 312 19.50 4.49 3.94
C LEU A 312 20.06 5.92 4.15
N GLY A 313 19.23 6.94 4.00
CA GLY A 313 19.66 8.34 4.12
C GLY A 313 20.35 8.88 2.86
N GLU A 314 20.24 8.19 1.75
CA GLU A 314 20.82 8.63 0.48
C GLU A 314 19.93 9.67 -0.19
N PRO A 315 20.50 10.68 -0.87
CA PRO A 315 19.72 11.62 -1.64
C PRO A 315 19.10 10.93 -2.86
N VAL A 316 17.85 11.28 -3.14
CA VAL A 316 17.13 10.85 -4.34
C VAL A 316 16.59 12.09 -5.04
N ASP A 317 17.03 12.29 -6.27
CA ASP A 317 16.50 13.38 -7.09
C ASP A 317 15.03 13.15 -7.43
N PRO A 318 14.19 14.20 -7.44
CA PRO A 318 12.79 14.08 -7.81
C PRO A 318 12.61 13.52 -9.23
N MET A 319 11.81 12.47 -9.35
CA MET A 319 11.44 11.86 -10.64
C MET A 319 10.20 12.56 -11.18
N THR A 320 10.39 13.42 -12.17
CA THR A 320 9.31 14.25 -12.75
C THR A 320 8.70 13.65 -14.01
N GLU A 321 9.45 12.81 -14.72
CA GLU A 321 9.03 12.21 -15.97
C GLU A 321 8.71 10.73 -15.82
N PHE A 322 7.70 10.28 -16.55
CA PHE A 322 7.33 8.89 -16.71
C PHE A 322 6.66 8.66 -18.06
N ARG A 323 6.66 7.42 -18.50
CA ARG A 323 6.09 7.01 -19.79
C ARG A 323 4.60 6.69 -19.62
N ALA A 324 3.74 7.64 -20.02
CA ALA A 324 2.30 7.40 -20.15
C ALA A 324 2.02 6.31 -21.20
N GLY A 325 0.90 5.61 -21.05
CA GLY A 325 0.56 4.47 -21.89
C GLY A 325 1.23 3.14 -21.49
N THR A 326 2.13 3.16 -20.49
CA THR A 326 2.62 1.91 -19.90
C THR A 326 1.44 1.19 -19.24
N LEU A 327 1.27 -0.09 -19.57
CA LEU A 327 0.13 -0.91 -19.17
C LEU A 327 0.59 -2.07 -18.30
N PHE A 328 -0.17 -2.41 -17.26
CA PHE A 328 -0.07 -3.72 -16.62
C PHE A 328 -1.36 -4.51 -16.82
N VAL A 329 -1.20 -5.82 -16.95
CA VAL A 329 -2.30 -6.80 -16.90
C VAL A 329 -1.85 -7.92 -15.96
N ARG A 330 -2.72 -8.29 -15.03
CA ARG A 330 -2.46 -9.43 -14.13
C ARG A 330 -2.79 -10.74 -14.77
N ILE A 331 -2.04 -11.76 -14.36
CA ILE A 331 -2.33 -13.15 -14.64
C ILE A 331 -2.40 -13.93 -13.33
N SER A 332 -3.16 -15.00 -13.31
CA SER A 332 -3.09 -16.04 -12.28
C SER A 332 -2.29 -17.21 -12.83
N LEU A 333 -1.35 -17.69 -12.03
CA LEU A 333 -0.50 -18.84 -12.38
C LEU A 333 -0.44 -19.79 -11.20
N ASP A 334 -0.48 -21.09 -11.49
CA ASP A 334 -0.14 -22.12 -10.51
C ASP A 334 1.36 -22.21 -10.37
N LEU A 335 1.87 -22.07 -9.14
CA LEU A 335 3.28 -22.25 -8.84
C LEU A 335 3.50 -23.69 -8.38
N ILE A 336 4.38 -24.42 -9.08
CA ILE A 336 4.77 -25.76 -8.68
C ILE A 336 5.91 -25.66 -7.68
N ALA A 337 5.69 -26.17 -6.49
CA ALA A 337 6.64 -26.11 -5.37
C ALA A 337 6.81 -27.48 -4.73
N SER A 338 7.85 -27.63 -3.92
CA SER A 338 8.13 -28.87 -3.19
C SER A 338 7.41 -28.88 -1.85
N MET A 339 7.01 -30.06 -1.39
CA MET A 339 6.49 -30.24 -0.03
C MET A 339 7.59 -29.96 1.01
N ASP A 340 8.87 -30.16 0.66
CA ASP A 340 10.00 -29.88 1.54
C ASP A 340 10.11 -28.37 1.82
N ASP A 341 9.88 -27.51 0.83
CA ASP A 341 9.82 -26.05 1.00
C ASP A 341 8.71 -25.64 1.94
N PHE A 342 7.51 -26.20 1.76
CA PHE A 342 6.39 -25.95 2.65
C PHE A 342 6.64 -26.44 4.08
N GLN A 343 7.27 -27.60 4.24
CA GLN A 343 7.61 -28.15 5.52
C GLN A 343 8.66 -27.27 6.23
N ALA A 344 9.71 -26.83 5.54
CA ALA A 344 10.72 -25.94 6.10
C ALA A 344 10.09 -24.63 6.63
N LEU A 345 9.23 -24.00 5.79
CA LEU A 345 8.48 -22.82 6.23
C LEU A 345 7.60 -23.09 7.46
N SER A 346 6.87 -24.21 7.47
CA SER A 346 5.90 -24.51 8.53
C SER A 346 6.57 -24.92 9.86
N THR A 347 7.76 -25.52 9.82
CA THR A 347 8.45 -26.03 11.03
C THR A 347 9.55 -25.08 11.51
N GLU A 348 10.34 -24.51 10.60
CA GLU A 348 11.49 -23.66 10.90
C GLU A 348 11.17 -22.16 10.73
N GLY A 349 10.09 -21.86 9.98
CA GLY A 349 9.68 -20.48 9.68
C GLY A 349 10.61 -19.79 8.70
N GLU A 350 11.40 -20.55 7.91
CA GLU A 350 12.32 -19.99 6.91
C GLU A 350 12.52 -20.89 5.70
N LEU A 351 12.83 -20.27 4.57
CA LEU A 351 13.16 -20.93 3.33
C LEU A 351 14.38 -20.22 2.71
N ALA A 352 15.53 -20.87 2.71
CA ALA A 352 16.71 -20.41 2.01
C ALA A 352 16.56 -20.72 0.51
N ARG A 353 16.97 -19.77 -0.36
CA ARG A 353 17.05 -20.01 -1.79
C ARG A 353 18.47 -19.81 -2.28
N THR A 354 18.98 -20.75 -3.07
CA THR A 354 20.24 -20.61 -3.77
C THR A 354 20.00 -19.90 -5.09
N ARG A 355 20.79 -18.84 -5.37
CA ARG A 355 20.77 -18.21 -6.70
C ARG A 355 21.27 -19.23 -7.72
N GLY A 356 20.36 -19.90 -8.39
CA GLY A 356 20.67 -20.94 -9.38
C GLY A 356 19.60 -22.00 -9.55
N ASP A 357 18.58 -22.01 -8.70
CA ASP A 357 17.48 -22.97 -8.77
C ASP A 357 16.33 -22.48 -9.70
N THR A 358 16.68 -21.78 -10.79
CA THR A 358 15.73 -21.33 -11.83
C THR A 358 15.88 -22.13 -13.12
#